data_ed97d3aa3cde404c9a5ac5221ef88670
#
_entry.id   ed97d3aa3cde404c9a5ac5221ef88670
#
_cell.length_a   1.000
_cell.length_b   1.000
_cell.length_c   1.000
_cell.angle_alpha   90.00
_cell.angle_beta   90.00
_cell.angle_gamma   90.00
#
_symmetry.space_group_name_H-M   'P 1'
#
loop_
_entity.id
_entity.type
_entity.pdbx_description
1 polymer ?
#
loop_
_entity_poly.entity_id
_entity_poly.type
_entity_poly.pdbx_seq_one_letter_code
_entity_poly.pdbx_strand_id
1 'polypeptide(L)'
;MENKAGQFLERYRETEEWVINNLKVAEMKDLEQLPQYKGIRSNLAFCRMLRNLLSHYDWSKADNDMIIVTDQAVRQINKIYYAINPLTLMRIAVRAGEIFSPSLSDSVLAAIKVMQRNGYSYIPIVENRRVVGVFSTKTIMRLVAEQNTVIFNEKLAFKEIIEFTNLVDETKAHYGFINSNTTVEDVSEMFQRSKKRRVRLDVLFITDNGQSDGLLQGMVTPVDLL
;
A
#
# COMPACT_ATOMS: atom_id res chain seq x y z
N MET A 1 24.83 7.44 6.30
CA MET A 1 23.76 8.44 6.08
C MET A 1 23.07 8.09 4.76
N GLU A 2 21.77 8.01 4.76
CA GLU A 2 20.98 7.74 3.55
C GLU A 2 21.14 8.89 2.55
N ASN A 3 21.50 8.60 1.30
CA ASN A 3 21.70 9.63 0.27
C ASN A 3 20.33 10.17 -0.23
N LYS A 4 19.72 11.06 0.55
CA LYS A 4 18.41 11.66 0.24
C LYS A 4 18.42 12.51 -1.04
N ALA A 5 19.55 13.12 -1.37
CA ALA A 5 19.70 13.86 -2.62
C ALA A 5 19.63 12.91 -3.82
N GLY A 6 20.33 11.76 -3.75
CA GLY A 6 20.24 10.73 -4.76
C GLY A 6 18.82 10.17 -4.92
N GLN A 7 18.15 9.84 -3.82
CA GLN A 7 16.76 9.36 -3.83
C GLN A 7 15.80 10.38 -4.47
N PHE A 8 15.95 11.67 -4.13
CA PHE A 8 15.15 12.74 -4.71
C PHE A 8 15.37 12.87 -6.22
N LEU A 9 16.64 12.91 -6.66
CA LEU A 9 17.00 13.06 -8.09
C LEU A 9 16.54 11.87 -8.92
N GLU A 10 16.69 10.65 -8.41
CA GLU A 10 16.22 9.44 -9.06
C GLU A 10 14.70 9.47 -9.26
N ARG A 11 13.95 9.76 -8.19
CA ARG A 11 12.49 9.87 -8.26
C ARG A 11 12.04 11.01 -9.19
N TYR A 12 12.75 12.13 -9.19
CA TYR A 12 12.46 13.24 -10.10
C TYR A 12 12.63 12.80 -11.57
N ARG A 13 13.72 12.10 -11.88
CA ARG A 13 13.98 11.56 -13.23
C ARG A 13 12.90 10.59 -13.67
N GLU A 14 12.54 9.62 -12.82
CA GLU A 14 11.44 8.69 -13.10
C GLU A 14 10.11 9.42 -13.37
N THR A 15 9.83 10.47 -12.59
CA THR A 15 8.64 11.30 -12.75
C THR A 15 8.65 12.02 -14.10
N GLU A 16 9.77 12.63 -14.47
CA GLU A 16 9.95 13.36 -15.72
C GLU A 16 9.82 12.43 -16.94
N GLU A 17 10.49 11.27 -16.92
CA GLU A 17 10.39 10.25 -17.97
C GLU A 17 8.94 9.76 -18.14
N TRP A 18 8.25 9.50 -17.04
CA TRP A 18 6.86 9.06 -17.11
C TRP A 18 5.95 10.12 -17.71
N VAL A 19 6.11 11.39 -17.32
CA VAL A 19 5.34 12.55 -17.81
C VAL A 19 5.52 12.71 -19.30
N ILE A 20 6.75 12.75 -19.79
CA ILE A 20 7.07 12.91 -21.21
C ILE A 20 6.45 11.76 -22.04
N ASN A 21 6.61 10.53 -21.58
CA ASN A 21 6.17 9.35 -22.32
C ASN A 21 4.65 9.16 -22.34
N ASN A 22 3.93 9.58 -21.28
CA ASN A 22 2.51 9.24 -21.11
C ASN A 22 1.56 10.43 -21.28
N LEU A 23 1.99 11.64 -20.91
CA LEU A 23 1.13 12.83 -20.97
C LEU A 23 1.35 13.70 -22.22
N LYS A 24 2.31 13.34 -23.09
CA LYS A 24 2.65 14.06 -24.32
C LYS A 24 2.96 15.55 -24.08
N VAL A 25 3.56 15.87 -22.96
CA VAL A 25 4.09 17.20 -22.63
C VAL A 25 5.60 17.20 -22.84
N ALA A 26 6.18 18.35 -23.18
CA ALA A 26 7.60 18.46 -23.47
C ALA A 26 8.46 18.46 -22.20
N GLU A 27 7.97 19.05 -21.13
CA GLU A 27 8.71 19.25 -19.89
C GLU A 27 7.81 19.15 -18.64
N MET A 28 8.42 18.89 -17.49
CA MET A 28 7.73 18.87 -16.19
C MET A 28 6.96 20.17 -15.88
N LYS A 29 7.45 21.32 -16.34
CA LYS A 29 6.77 22.61 -16.13
C LYS A 29 5.39 22.68 -16.80
N ASP A 30 5.18 21.92 -17.89
CA ASP A 30 3.94 21.94 -18.65
C ASP A 30 2.78 21.32 -17.85
N LEU A 31 3.09 20.43 -16.88
CA LEU A 31 2.08 19.92 -15.94
C LEU A 31 1.42 21.02 -15.12
N GLU A 32 2.13 22.12 -14.84
CA GLU A 32 1.59 23.24 -14.08
C GLU A 32 0.43 23.93 -14.81
N GLN A 33 0.35 23.78 -16.12
CA GLN A 33 -0.71 24.35 -16.95
C GLN A 33 -1.95 23.44 -17.04
N LEU A 34 -1.81 22.16 -16.73
CA LEU A 34 -2.91 21.20 -16.84
C LEU A 34 -3.87 21.32 -15.64
N PRO A 35 -5.20 21.56 -15.90
CA PRO A 35 -6.18 21.78 -14.84
C PRO A 35 -6.27 20.66 -13.79
N GLN A 36 -6.11 19.39 -14.23
CA GLN A 36 -6.19 18.23 -13.37
C GLN A 36 -5.05 18.16 -12.33
N TYR A 37 -3.91 18.84 -12.57
CA TYR A 37 -2.76 18.86 -11.66
C TYR A 37 -2.66 20.16 -10.83
N LYS A 38 -3.73 20.96 -10.80
CA LYS A 38 -3.78 22.23 -10.03
C LYS A 38 -3.37 22.01 -8.55
N GLY A 39 -3.77 20.88 -7.95
CA GLY A 39 -3.49 20.57 -6.55
C GLY A 39 -2.02 20.31 -6.21
N ILE A 40 -1.17 20.01 -7.20
CA ILE A 40 0.26 19.72 -7.01
C ILE A 40 1.19 20.80 -7.57
N ARG A 41 0.67 21.91 -8.11
CA ARG A 41 1.50 22.96 -8.77
C ARG A 41 2.62 23.51 -7.89
N SER A 42 2.32 23.85 -6.64
CA SER A 42 3.32 24.38 -5.70
C SER A 42 4.42 23.36 -5.41
N ASN A 43 4.07 22.08 -5.30
CA ASN A 43 5.01 20.99 -5.10
C ASN A 43 5.88 20.78 -6.36
N LEU A 44 5.29 20.86 -7.56
CA LEU A 44 6.00 20.78 -8.83
C LEU A 44 7.06 21.88 -8.95
N ALA A 45 6.67 23.14 -8.71
CA ALA A 45 7.58 24.29 -8.77
C ALA A 45 8.74 24.14 -7.78
N PHE A 46 8.44 23.71 -6.54
CA PHE A 46 9.47 23.44 -5.52
C PHE A 46 10.42 22.32 -5.96
N CYS A 47 9.91 21.17 -6.39
CA CYS A 47 10.75 20.05 -6.79
C CYS A 47 11.61 20.36 -8.01
N ARG A 48 11.09 21.13 -8.98
CA ARG A 48 11.87 21.60 -10.13
C ARG A 48 13.02 22.54 -9.72
N MET A 49 12.73 23.48 -8.81
CA MET A 49 13.76 24.37 -8.25
C MET A 49 14.85 23.56 -7.54
N LEU A 50 14.46 22.65 -6.68
CA LEU A 50 15.41 21.82 -5.92
C LEU A 50 16.26 20.94 -6.85
N ARG A 51 15.64 20.31 -7.86
CA ARG A 51 16.37 19.52 -8.88
C ARG A 51 17.42 20.38 -9.60
N ASN A 52 17.07 21.59 -10.01
CA ASN A 52 18.00 22.50 -10.68
C ASN A 52 19.17 22.87 -9.78
N LEU A 53 18.91 23.19 -8.51
CA LEU A 53 19.97 23.43 -7.53
C LEU A 53 20.90 22.22 -7.39
N LEU A 54 20.33 21.02 -7.23
CA LEU A 54 21.10 19.80 -7.06
C LEU A 54 21.89 19.40 -8.31
N SER A 55 21.38 19.66 -9.53
CA SER A 55 22.02 19.29 -10.79
C SER A 55 23.13 20.23 -11.22
N HIS A 56 23.08 21.50 -10.79
CA HIS A 56 24.09 22.50 -11.13
C HIS A 56 25.12 22.73 -10.02
N TYR A 57 24.98 22.01 -8.91
CA TYR A 57 25.87 22.15 -7.76
C TYR A 57 27.12 21.28 -7.96
N ASP A 58 28.30 21.92 -7.91
CA ASP A 58 29.58 21.21 -7.98
C ASP A 58 29.94 20.63 -6.62
N TRP A 59 29.47 19.41 -6.37
CA TRP A 59 29.69 18.66 -5.13
C TRP A 59 31.17 18.44 -4.80
N SER A 60 32.08 18.62 -5.76
CA SER A 60 33.52 18.46 -5.54
C SER A 60 34.19 19.67 -4.88
N LYS A 61 33.52 20.83 -4.90
CA LYS A 61 34.06 22.12 -4.43
C LYS A 61 33.43 22.65 -3.15
N ALA A 62 32.45 21.96 -2.62
CA ALA A 62 31.67 22.47 -1.50
C ALA A 62 32.08 21.84 -0.17
N ASP A 63 32.16 22.66 0.86
CA ASP A 63 31.95 22.19 2.23
C ASP A 63 30.57 21.49 2.27
N ASN A 64 30.56 20.23 2.70
CA ASN A 64 29.49 19.25 2.46
C ASN A 64 28.09 19.60 3.01
N ASP A 65 27.87 20.78 3.58
CA ASP A 65 26.65 21.11 4.33
C ASP A 65 25.77 22.21 3.70
N MET A 66 26.07 22.71 2.50
CA MET A 66 25.33 23.86 1.94
C MET A 66 23.91 23.49 1.44
N ILE A 67 23.65 22.24 1.04
CA ILE A 67 22.31 21.80 0.63
C ILE A 67 21.99 20.46 1.32
N ILE A 68 21.10 20.50 2.29
CA ILE A 68 20.57 19.29 2.94
C ILE A 68 19.20 18.96 2.36
N VAL A 69 19.10 17.84 1.66
CA VAL A 69 17.79 17.31 1.22
C VAL A 69 17.11 16.62 2.39
N THR A 70 15.94 17.13 2.78
CA THR A 70 15.15 16.59 3.89
C THR A 70 14.22 15.47 3.45
N ASP A 71 13.74 14.65 4.40
CA ASP A 71 12.66 13.68 4.15
C ASP A 71 11.40 14.34 3.58
N GLN A 72 11.15 15.59 3.93
CA GLN A 72 10.02 16.35 3.40
C GLN A 72 10.17 16.58 1.89
N ALA A 73 11.36 16.89 1.39
CA ALA A 73 11.61 17.07 -0.03
C ALA A 73 11.41 15.76 -0.80
N VAL A 74 11.88 14.64 -0.27
CA VAL A 74 11.65 13.30 -0.86
C VAL A 74 10.16 12.96 -0.86
N ARG A 75 9.44 13.25 0.22
CA ARG A 75 7.97 13.09 0.25
C ARG A 75 7.25 13.95 -0.78
N GLN A 76 7.72 15.17 -1.06
CA GLN A 76 7.08 16.05 -2.06
C GLN A 76 7.21 15.50 -3.48
N ILE A 77 8.38 15.01 -3.88
CA ILE A 77 8.53 14.41 -5.22
C ILE A 77 7.76 13.10 -5.34
N ASN A 78 7.72 12.28 -4.31
CA ASN A 78 6.89 11.08 -4.29
C ASN A 78 5.40 11.41 -4.45
N LYS A 79 4.91 12.48 -3.78
CA LYS A 79 3.53 12.96 -3.92
C LYS A 79 3.18 13.31 -5.37
N ILE A 80 4.09 13.98 -6.06
CA ILE A 80 3.93 14.31 -7.48
C ILE A 80 3.86 13.03 -8.31
N TYR A 81 4.84 12.14 -8.14
CA TYR A 81 4.93 10.90 -8.89
C TYR A 81 3.65 10.06 -8.78
N TYR A 82 3.13 9.90 -7.55
CA TYR A 82 1.93 9.12 -7.31
C TYR A 82 0.64 9.82 -7.80
N ALA A 83 0.59 11.13 -7.77
CA ALA A 83 -0.55 11.90 -8.29
C ALA A 83 -0.67 11.83 -9.82
N ILE A 84 0.44 11.73 -10.54
CA ILE A 84 0.45 11.65 -12.01
C ILE A 84 0.42 10.22 -12.53
N ASN A 85 0.78 9.24 -11.73
CA ASN A 85 0.85 7.82 -12.10
C ASN A 85 -0.19 6.99 -11.31
N PRO A 86 -1.47 7.04 -11.70
CA PRO A 86 -2.56 6.42 -10.93
C PRO A 86 -2.48 4.88 -10.87
N LEU A 87 -1.69 4.26 -11.74
CA LEU A 87 -1.50 2.79 -11.73
C LEU A 87 -0.50 2.31 -10.67
N THR A 88 0.08 3.24 -9.89
CA THR A 88 1.18 2.93 -8.98
C THR A 88 0.79 1.97 -7.87
N LEU A 89 -0.42 2.12 -7.31
CA LEU A 89 -0.89 1.21 -6.25
C LEU A 89 -0.90 -0.25 -6.73
N MET A 90 -1.43 -0.51 -7.92
CA MET A 90 -1.48 -1.87 -8.48
C MET A 90 -0.11 -2.41 -8.94
N ARG A 91 0.91 -1.55 -9.03
CA ARG A 91 2.29 -1.98 -9.33
C ARG A 91 3.04 -2.48 -8.09
N ILE A 92 2.70 -1.96 -6.92
CA ILE A 92 3.30 -2.36 -5.63
C ILE A 92 2.44 -3.37 -4.88
N ALA A 93 1.15 -3.46 -5.21
CA ALA A 93 0.21 -4.38 -4.60
C ALA A 93 0.44 -5.82 -5.07
N VAL A 94 0.25 -6.76 -4.16
CA VAL A 94 0.11 -8.18 -4.51
C VAL A 94 -1.22 -8.35 -5.24
N ARG A 95 -1.19 -8.86 -6.48
CA ARG A 95 -2.39 -9.01 -7.31
C ARG A 95 -3.27 -10.15 -6.81
N ALA A 96 -4.58 -10.06 -7.04
CA ALA A 96 -5.55 -11.05 -6.56
C ALA A 96 -5.19 -12.51 -6.93
N GLY A 97 -4.64 -12.75 -8.12
CA GLY A 97 -4.20 -14.09 -8.55
C GLY A 97 -2.94 -14.63 -7.86
N GLU A 98 -2.21 -13.78 -7.15
CA GLU A 98 -0.98 -14.12 -6.41
C GLU A 98 -1.25 -14.24 -4.90
N ILE A 99 -2.42 -13.78 -4.44
CA ILE A 99 -2.81 -13.86 -3.03
C ILE A 99 -3.24 -15.29 -2.71
N PHE A 100 -2.61 -15.88 -1.69
CA PHE A 100 -3.15 -17.10 -1.11
C PHE A 100 -4.50 -16.79 -0.43
N SER A 101 -5.58 -17.24 -1.02
CA SER A 101 -6.96 -16.94 -0.62
C SER A 101 -7.81 -18.22 -0.63
N PRO A 102 -7.94 -18.90 0.53
CA PRO A 102 -8.79 -20.06 0.65
C PRO A 102 -10.26 -19.70 0.48
N SER A 103 -11.06 -20.68 0.05
CA SER A 103 -12.53 -20.63 0.01
C SER A 103 -13.13 -21.06 1.36
N LEU A 104 -14.44 -20.92 1.50
CA LEU A 104 -15.17 -21.39 2.70
C LEU A 104 -15.09 -22.91 2.91
N SER A 105 -14.87 -23.68 1.86
CA SER A 105 -14.77 -25.14 1.92
C SER A 105 -13.36 -25.63 2.24
N ASP A 106 -12.34 -24.78 2.19
CA ASP A 106 -10.97 -25.16 2.41
C ASP A 106 -10.62 -25.40 3.88
N SER A 107 -9.62 -26.26 4.11
CA SER A 107 -9.19 -26.63 5.45
C SER A 107 -8.46 -25.49 6.15
N VAL A 108 -8.92 -25.18 7.36
CA VAL A 108 -8.27 -24.20 8.25
C VAL A 108 -6.85 -24.63 8.61
N LEU A 109 -6.63 -25.92 8.89
CA LEU A 109 -5.31 -26.44 9.22
C LEU A 109 -4.33 -26.30 8.04
N ALA A 110 -4.81 -26.59 6.82
CA ALA A 110 -3.98 -26.42 5.63
C ALA A 110 -3.57 -24.93 5.45
N ALA A 111 -4.50 -24.01 5.66
CA ALA A 111 -4.22 -22.57 5.59
C ALA A 111 -3.22 -22.12 6.67
N ILE A 112 -3.34 -22.60 7.90
CA ILE A 112 -2.38 -22.32 8.98
C ILE A 112 -0.96 -22.79 8.59
N LYS A 113 -0.83 -23.97 8.00
CA LYS A 113 0.47 -24.49 7.53
C LYS A 113 1.07 -23.58 6.43
N VAL A 114 0.24 -23.07 5.50
CA VAL A 114 0.69 -22.14 4.46
C VAL A 114 1.11 -20.80 5.08
N MET A 115 0.32 -20.24 5.98
CA MET A 115 0.65 -19.01 6.70
C MET A 115 1.98 -19.10 7.43
N GLN A 116 2.19 -20.20 8.17
CA GLN A 116 3.44 -20.44 8.91
C GLN A 116 4.65 -20.53 7.95
N ARG A 117 4.53 -21.28 6.86
CA ARG A 117 5.61 -21.48 5.89
C ARG A 117 6.03 -20.19 5.20
N ASN A 118 5.05 -19.32 4.87
CA ASN A 118 5.29 -18.10 4.10
C ASN A 118 5.37 -16.84 4.97
N GLY A 119 5.20 -16.94 6.30
CA GLY A 119 5.22 -15.78 7.20
C GLY A 119 3.99 -14.88 7.08
N TYR A 120 2.86 -15.39 6.58
CA TYR A 120 1.64 -14.59 6.43
C TYR A 120 0.94 -14.42 7.78
N SER A 121 0.63 -13.17 8.13
CA SER A 121 -0.15 -12.84 9.33
C SER A 121 -1.63 -12.70 9.06
N TYR A 122 -2.02 -12.43 7.82
CA TYR A 122 -3.39 -12.24 7.35
C TYR A 122 -3.57 -12.91 6.00
N ILE A 123 -4.71 -13.57 5.80
CA ILE A 123 -5.16 -14.10 4.51
C ILE A 123 -6.66 -13.79 4.33
N PRO A 124 -7.10 -13.35 3.14
CA PRO A 124 -8.52 -13.22 2.85
C PRO A 124 -9.12 -14.60 2.57
N ILE A 125 -10.34 -14.82 3.05
CA ILE A 125 -11.20 -15.92 2.62
C ILE A 125 -12.03 -15.40 1.46
N VAL A 126 -11.98 -16.05 0.30
CA VAL A 126 -12.57 -15.51 -0.94
C VAL A 126 -13.61 -16.46 -1.51
N GLU A 127 -14.80 -15.91 -1.79
CA GLU A 127 -15.86 -16.58 -2.55
C GLU A 127 -16.30 -15.68 -3.72
N ASN A 128 -16.43 -16.26 -4.89
CA ASN A 128 -16.85 -15.52 -6.09
C ASN A 128 -16.05 -14.23 -6.32
N ARG A 129 -14.73 -14.27 -6.07
CA ARG A 129 -13.80 -13.14 -6.15
C ARG A 129 -14.07 -12.01 -5.12
N ARG A 130 -14.85 -12.24 -4.09
CA ARG A 130 -15.10 -11.29 -3.00
C ARG A 130 -14.52 -11.80 -1.71
N VAL A 131 -14.02 -10.89 -0.89
CA VAL A 131 -13.54 -11.20 0.45
C VAL A 131 -14.76 -11.41 1.35
N VAL A 132 -14.95 -12.64 1.83
CA VAL A 132 -16.07 -13.00 2.74
C VAL A 132 -15.63 -13.09 4.19
N GLY A 133 -14.32 -13.10 4.44
CA GLY A 133 -13.73 -13.11 5.77
C GLY A 133 -12.24 -12.82 5.72
N VAL A 134 -11.65 -12.49 6.86
CA VAL A 134 -10.19 -12.33 7.00
C VAL A 134 -9.71 -13.22 8.13
N PHE A 135 -8.86 -14.17 7.79
CA PHE A 135 -8.25 -15.08 8.76
C PHE A 135 -6.84 -14.60 9.15
N SER A 136 -6.54 -14.63 10.44
CA SER A 136 -5.30 -14.11 10.97
C SER A 136 -4.82 -14.94 12.17
N THR A 137 -3.58 -14.72 12.61
CA THR A 137 -3.06 -15.29 13.86
C THR A 137 -3.93 -14.90 15.05
N LYS A 138 -4.53 -13.72 15.06
CA LYS A 138 -5.48 -13.28 16.10
C LYS A 138 -6.77 -14.09 16.08
N THR A 139 -7.26 -14.44 14.88
CA THR A 139 -8.42 -15.33 14.73
C THR A 139 -8.16 -16.69 15.39
N ILE A 140 -6.97 -17.25 15.19
CA ILE A 140 -6.56 -18.51 15.82
C ILE A 140 -6.58 -18.38 17.37
N MET A 141 -5.97 -17.29 17.88
CA MET A 141 -5.95 -17.03 19.33
C MET A 141 -7.36 -16.89 19.92
N ARG A 142 -8.26 -16.20 19.17
CA ARG A 142 -9.66 -16.01 19.58
C ARG A 142 -10.43 -17.34 19.58
N LEU A 143 -10.25 -18.16 18.54
CA LEU A 143 -10.84 -19.51 18.47
C LEU A 143 -10.42 -20.36 19.69
N VAL A 144 -9.13 -20.36 20.03
CA VAL A 144 -8.61 -21.13 21.17
C VAL A 144 -9.17 -20.59 22.51
N ALA A 145 -9.34 -19.26 22.63
CA ALA A 145 -9.82 -18.64 23.86
C ALA A 145 -11.32 -18.80 24.09
N GLU A 146 -12.13 -18.76 23.02
CA GLU A 146 -13.59 -18.79 23.10
C GLU A 146 -14.17 -20.21 23.05
N GLN A 147 -13.49 -21.13 22.37
CA GLN A 147 -13.88 -22.54 22.31
C GLN A 147 -12.93 -23.35 23.20
N ASN A 148 -13.40 -23.80 24.35
CA ASN A 148 -12.61 -24.57 25.33
C ASN A 148 -11.85 -25.75 24.73
N THR A 149 -12.19 -26.22 23.54
CA THR A 149 -11.49 -27.27 22.80
C THR A 149 -11.65 -27.04 21.31
N VAL A 150 -10.62 -26.49 20.64
CA VAL A 150 -10.56 -26.43 19.17
C VAL A 150 -9.61 -27.52 18.68
N ILE A 151 -10.14 -28.47 17.92
CA ILE A 151 -9.33 -29.48 17.26
C ILE A 151 -9.08 -29.02 15.83
N PHE A 152 -7.91 -28.47 15.58
CA PHE A 152 -7.45 -28.17 14.22
C PHE A 152 -7.07 -29.47 13.50
N ASN A 153 -8.01 -30.04 12.78
CA ASN A 153 -7.78 -31.22 11.92
C ASN A 153 -8.03 -30.84 10.44
N GLU A 154 -7.74 -31.77 9.55
CA GLU A 154 -7.90 -31.53 8.10
C GLU A 154 -9.36 -31.34 7.65
N LYS A 155 -10.33 -31.75 8.47
CA LYS A 155 -11.75 -31.66 8.18
C LYS A 155 -12.36 -30.31 8.56
N LEU A 156 -11.75 -29.56 9.49
CA LEU A 156 -12.25 -28.25 9.91
C LEU A 156 -12.13 -27.26 8.74
N ALA A 157 -13.27 -26.85 8.19
CA ALA A 157 -13.35 -25.92 7.08
C ALA A 157 -13.67 -24.49 7.53
N PHE A 158 -13.31 -23.48 6.74
CA PHE A 158 -13.54 -22.08 7.07
C PHE A 158 -15.02 -21.75 7.31
N LYS A 159 -15.95 -22.40 6.61
CA LYS A 159 -17.40 -22.22 6.82
C LYS A 159 -17.83 -22.50 8.27
N GLU A 160 -17.12 -23.37 9.00
CA GLU A 160 -17.42 -23.73 10.38
C GLU A 160 -16.94 -22.71 11.40
N ILE A 161 -16.02 -21.84 10.99
CA ILE A 161 -15.43 -20.79 11.82
C ILE A 161 -15.65 -19.38 11.25
N ILE A 162 -16.56 -19.23 10.28
CA ILE A 162 -16.75 -17.96 9.55
C ILE A 162 -17.11 -16.79 10.49
N GLU A 163 -17.85 -17.05 11.55
CA GLU A 163 -18.19 -16.05 12.56
C GLU A 163 -16.99 -15.38 13.24
N PHE A 164 -15.85 -16.09 13.30
CA PHE A 164 -14.59 -15.58 13.86
C PHE A 164 -13.80 -14.76 12.86
N THR A 165 -14.15 -14.81 11.58
CA THR A 165 -13.46 -14.14 10.48
C THR A 165 -14.26 -12.98 9.90
N ASN A 166 -15.41 -12.65 10.50
CA ASN A 166 -16.37 -11.67 10.00
C ASN A 166 -15.78 -10.27 9.78
N LEU A 167 -16.24 -9.63 8.69
CA LEU A 167 -15.88 -8.27 8.26
C LEU A 167 -16.64 -7.15 9.01
N VAL A 168 -17.41 -7.49 10.06
CA VAL A 168 -18.48 -6.65 10.61
C VAL A 168 -18.02 -5.45 11.44
N ASP A 169 -16.75 -5.37 11.85
CA ASP A 169 -16.28 -4.23 12.66
C ASP A 169 -14.94 -3.68 12.15
N GLU A 170 -15.01 -2.90 11.08
CA GLU A 170 -13.84 -2.24 10.49
C GLU A 170 -13.10 -1.32 11.49
N THR A 171 -13.81 -0.81 12.52
CA THR A 171 -13.22 0.08 13.53
C THR A 171 -12.27 -0.64 14.48
N LYS A 172 -12.41 -1.96 14.62
CA LYS A 172 -11.54 -2.85 15.41
C LYS A 172 -10.73 -3.79 14.54
N ALA A 173 -10.93 -3.73 13.23
CA ALA A 173 -10.24 -4.59 12.28
C ALA A 173 -8.81 -4.09 12.02
N HIS A 174 -7.89 -5.03 11.86
CA HIS A 174 -6.52 -4.77 11.44
C HIS A 174 -6.37 -4.70 9.92
N TYR A 175 -7.47 -4.65 9.20
CA TYR A 175 -7.56 -4.57 7.75
C TYR A 175 -8.57 -3.49 7.34
N GLY A 176 -8.54 -3.10 6.08
CA GLY A 176 -9.50 -2.18 5.47
C GLY A 176 -9.66 -2.47 3.98
N PHE A 177 -10.56 -1.74 3.35
CA PHE A 177 -10.81 -1.84 1.91
C PHE A 177 -10.55 -0.49 1.26
N ILE A 178 -9.95 -0.52 0.07
CA ILE A 178 -9.68 0.64 -0.75
C ILE A 178 -9.92 0.29 -2.22
N ASN A 179 -10.09 1.31 -3.04
CA ASN A 179 -10.20 1.11 -4.47
C ASN A 179 -8.84 1.31 -5.17
N SER A 180 -8.71 0.81 -6.40
CA SER A 180 -7.47 0.89 -7.17
C SER A 180 -7.04 2.31 -7.55
N ASN A 181 -7.95 3.30 -7.43
CA ASN A 181 -7.65 4.72 -7.66
C ASN A 181 -7.08 5.42 -6.41
N THR A 182 -7.07 4.74 -5.25
CA THR A 182 -6.43 5.25 -4.04
C THR A 182 -4.93 5.41 -4.30
N THR A 183 -4.38 6.57 -3.95
CA THR A 183 -2.96 6.83 -4.21
C THR A 183 -2.07 6.09 -3.20
N VAL A 184 -0.83 5.82 -3.58
CA VAL A 184 0.15 5.21 -2.66
C VAL A 184 0.40 6.12 -1.46
N GLU A 185 0.31 7.44 -1.63
CA GLU A 185 0.43 8.40 -0.53
C GLU A 185 -0.72 8.27 0.46
N ASP A 186 -1.98 8.21 -0.03
CA ASP A 186 -3.14 8.01 0.83
C ASP A 186 -3.02 6.69 1.62
N VAL A 187 -2.59 5.62 0.95
CA VAL A 187 -2.33 4.32 1.58
C VAL A 187 -1.26 4.43 2.67
N SER A 188 -0.14 5.12 2.37
CA SER A 188 0.92 5.38 3.34
C SER A 188 0.42 6.17 4.54
N GLU A 189 -0.37 7.23 4.32
CA GLU A 189 -1.01 7.99 5.40
C GLU A 189 -1.98 7.14 6.22
N MET A 190 -2.79 6.28 5.58
CA MET A 190 -3.71 5.38 6.29
C MET A 190 -2.95 4.47 7.26
N PHE A 191 -1.87 3.83 6.82
CA PHE A 191 -1.02 3.02 7.69
C PHE A 191 -0.35 3.84 8.79
N GLN A 192 0.19 5.02 8.49
CA GLN A 192 0.84 5.89 9.48
C GLN A 192 -0.14 6.40 10.53
N ARG A 193 -1.34 6.86 10.14
CA ARG A 193 -2.39 7.32 11.05
C ARG A 193 -2.87 6.19 11.95
N SER A 194 -2.93 4.96 11.43
CA SER A 194 -3.35 3.80 12.21
C SER A 194 -2.37 3.45 13.33
N LYS A 195 -1.06 3.71 13.16
CA LYS A 195 -0.05 3.50 14.20
C LYS A 195 -0.32 4.30 15.48
N LYS A 196 -1.03 5.44 15.37
CA LYS A 196 -1.43 6.29 16.49
C LYS A 196 -2.76 5.86 17.14
N ARG A 197 -3.46 4.90 16.53
CA ARG A 197 -4.75 4.38 17.03
C ARG A 197 -4.52 3.14 17.91
N ARG A 198 -5.51 2.80 18.70
CA ARG A 198 -5.50 1.59 19.54
C ARG A 198 -5.46 0.28 18.72
N VAL A 199 -5.98 0.34 17.49
CA VAL A 199 -5.98 -0.78 16.53
C VAL A 199 -5.16 -0.36 15.32
N ARG A 200 -4.03 -1.05 15.10
CA ARG A 200 -3.14 -0.82 13.99
C ARG A 200 -3.69 -1.50 12.74
N LEU A 201 -3.69 -0.78 11.63
CA LEU A 201 -3.99 -1.34 10.31
C LEU A 201 -2.75 -2.11 9.80
N ASP A 202 -2.94 -3.35 9.39
CA ASP A 202 -1.85 -4.23 8.95
C ASP A 202 -1.95 -4.63 7.47
N VAL A 203 -3.16 -4.60 6.88
CA VAL A 203 -3.40 -4.89 5.47
C VAL A 203 -4.57 -4.08 4.92
N LEU A 204 -4.47 -3.69 3.64
CA LEU A 204 -5.56 -3.10 2.86
C LEU A 204 -5.84 -3.99 1.65
N PHE A 205 -7.09 -4.41 1.51
CA PHE A 205 -7.57 -5.12 0.32
C PHE A 205 -8.05 -4.11 -0.72
N ILE A 206 -7.62 -4.30 -1.96
CA ILE A 206 -7.98 -3.46 -3.10
C ILE A 206 -9.15 -4.13 -3.80
N THR A 207 -10.28 -3.45 -3.87
CA THR A 207 -11.49 -3.92 -4.55
C THR A 207 -11.91 -2.92 -5.64
N ASP A 208 -12.74 -3.34 -6.56
CA ASP A 208 -13.22 -2.49 -7.66
C ASP A 208 -14.02 -1.27 -7.19
N ASN A 209 -14.74 -1.39 -6.09
CA ASN A 209 -15.56 -0.32 -5.52
C ASN A 209 -15.00 0.29 -4.21
N GLY A 210 -13.91 -0.25 -3.67
CA GLY A 210 -13.30 0.20 -2.42
C GLY A 210 -14.05 -0.27 -1.16
N GLN A 211 -14.99 -1.19 -1.28
CA GLN A 211 -15.81 -1.72 -0.19
C GLN A 211 -15.60 -3.23 -0.04
N SER A 212 -16.05 -3.78 1.08
CA SER A 212 -15.91 -5.21 1.40
C SER A 212 -16.69 -6.13 0.44
N ASP A 213 -17.76 -5.62 -0.18
CA ASP A 213 -18.57 -6.34 -1.16
C ASP A 213 -18.04 -6.27 -2.60
N GLY A 214 -16.97 -5.51 -2.84
CA GLY A 214 -16.34 -5.37 -4.15
C GLY A 214 -15.55 -6.61 -4.57
N LEU A 215 -15.21 -6.67 -5.86
CA LEU A 215 -14.37 -7.73 -6.41
C LEU A 215 -12.90 -7.50 -6.03
N LEU A 216 -12.27 -8.48 -5.40
CA LEU A 216 -10.86 -8.41 -5.01
C LEU A 216 -9.96 -8.26 -6.23
N GLN A 217 -9.14 -7.23 -6.24
CA GLN A 217 -8.15 -6.94 -7.28
C GLN A 217 -6.71 -7.13 -6.78
N GLY A 218 -6.47 -6.91 -5.49
CA GLY A 218 -5.16 -7.05 -4.88
C GLY A 218 -5.17 -6.78 -3.39
N MET A 219 -3.99 -6.76 -2.80
CA MET A 219 -3.79 -6.30 -1.42
C MET A 219 -2.46 -5.56 -1.30
N VAL A 220 -2.36 -4.71 -0.29
CA VAL A 220 -1.15 -3.98 0.06
C VAL A 220 -0.95 -3.98 1.57
N THR A 221 0.30 -4.12 1.98
CA THR A 221 0.74 -4.07 3.37
C THR A 221 1.75 -2.94 3.57
N PRO A 222 2.09 -2.55 4.81
CA PRO A 222 3.14 -1.55 5.05
C PRO A 222 4.50 -1.91 4.46
N VAL A 223 4.80 -3.19 4.24
CA VAL A 223 6.08 -3.65 3.67
C VAL A 223 6.18 -3.32 2.18
N ASP A 224 5.06 -3.33 1.47
CA ASP A 224 5.01 -3.04 0.03
C ASP A 224 5.24 -1.54 -0.28
N LEU A 225 5.30 -0.69 0.76
CA LEU A 225 5.55 0.75 0.65
C LEU A 225 7.02 1.13 0.93
N LEU A 226 7.89 0.17 1.27
CA LEU A 226 9.30 0.38 1.56
C LEU A 226 10.15 0.31 0.31
#